data_6c87619b4abb241310cd4a8ceda5a6de
#
_entry.id   6c87619b4abb241310cd4a8ceda5a6de
#
_cell.length_a   1.000
_cell.length_b   1.000
_cell.length_c   1.000
_cell.angle_alpha   90.00
_cell.angle_beta   90.00
_cell.angle_gamma   90.00
#
_symmetry.space_group_name_H-M   'P 1'
#
loop_
_entity.id
_entity.type
_entity.pdbx_description
1 polymer ?
#
loop_
_entity_poly.entity_id
_entity_poly.type
_entity_poly.pdbx_seq_one_letter_code
_entity_poly.pdbx_strand_id
1 'polypeptide(L)'
;MNFLWQGRGNPEHLFVFCQSSRAFWKEISSWLRKCGFDTLPDLTDQVNIMFGLFDAKSHFMLLNHIVLIAKQTIFFCRRKSIAPNLIIFLAYLKKIFEIEEYLAKEKNKLNLHLEKWEKLLETLS
;
A
#
# COMPACT_ATOMS: atom_id res chain seq x y z
N MET A 1 4.60 -15.51 20.17
CA MET A 1 5.11 -14.22 20.62
C MET A 1 4.03 -13.18 20.67
N ASN A 2 3.96 -12.46 21.74
CA ASN A 2 2.98 -11.40 21.84
C ASN A 2 3.47 -10.14 21.18
N PHE A 3 2.84 -9.78 20.10
CA PHE A 3 3.09 -8.52 19.45
C PHE A 3 2.18 -7.46 20.08
N LEU A 4 2.78 -6.41 20.60
CA LEU A 4 2.03 -5.36 21.27
C LEU A 4 1.92 -4.14 20.37
N TRP A 5 0.70 -3.77 20.04
CA TRP A 5 0.43 -2.52 19.36
C TRP A 5 0.46 -1.38 20.37
N GLN A 6 1.24 -0.35 20.04
CA GLN A 6 1.37 0.81 20.90
C GLN A 6 0.17 1.72 20.76
N GLY A 7 -0.24 2.33 21.87
CA GLY A 7 -1.29 3.31 21.89
C GLY A 7 -2.70 2.74 21.76
N ARG A 8 -3.62 3.62 21.61
CA ARG A 8 -5.03 3.30 21.50
C ARG A 8 -5.46 3.45 20.06
N GLY A 9 -6.50 2.86 19.65
CA GLY A 9 -6.87 2.73 18.25
C GLY A 9 -7.23 3.98 17.47
N ASN A 10 -6.64 5.18 17.77
CA ASN A 10 -6.90 6.30 16.88
C ASN A 10 -6.12 6.14 15.56
N PRO A 11 -6.65 6.65 14.44
CA PRO A 11 -6.05 6.42 13.12
C PRO A 11 -4.64 6.95 12.99
N GLU A 12 -4.34 8.12 13.56
CA GLU A 12 -2.98 8.68 13.47
C GLU A 12 -1.97 7.76 14.12
N HIS A 13 -2.24 7.31 15.34
CA HIS A 13 -1.32 6.42 16.03
C HIS A 13 -1.18 5.10 15.26
N LEU A 14 -2.32 4.53 14.85
CA LEU A 14 -2.33 3.24 14.16
C LEU A 14 -1.52 3.28 12.87
N PHE A 15 -1.72 4.30 12.03
CA PHE A 15 -1.11 4.32 10.69
C PHE A 15 0.22 5.06 10.62
N VAL A 16 0.48 5.99 11.53
CA VAL A 16 1.64 6.88 11.43
C VAL A 16 2.63 6.70 12.57
N PHE A 17 2.15 6.82 13.81
CA PHE A 17 3.04 6.92 14.96
C PHE A 17 3.42 5.59 15.60
N CYS A 18 2.67 4.53 15.39
CA CYS A 18 3.03 3.23 15.92
C CYS A 18 4.35 2.76 15.32
N GLN A 19 5.26 2.31 16.17
CA GLN A 19 6.58 1.86 15.72
C GLN A 19 6.49 0.76 14.64
N SER A 20 5.55 -0.15 14.80
CA SER A 20 5.36 -1.23 13.83
C SER A 20 4.87 -0.71 12.49
N SER A 21 3.99 0.28 12.49
CA SER A 21 3.50 0.89 11.26
C SER A 21 4.62 1.67 10.57
N ARG A 22 5.43 2.39 11.33
CA ARG A 22 6.56 3.14 10.77
C ARG A 22 7.57 2.22 10.09
N ALA A 23 7.91 1.11 10.73
CA ALA A 23 8.80 0.11 10.14
C ALA A 23 8.21 -0.46 8.85
N PHE A 24 6.92 -0.74 8.85
CA PHE A 24 6.20 -1.24 7.69
C PHE A 24 6.24 -0.25 6.52
N TRP A 25 6.00 1.04 6.78
CA TRP A 25 6.07 2.07 5.72
C TRP A 25 7.46 2.17 5.10
N LYS A 26 8.51 2.02 5.91
CA LYS A 26 9.87 1.99 5.39
C LYS A 26 10.11 0.78 4.49
N GLU A 27 9.56 -0.36 4.88
CA GLU A 27 9.66 -1.59 4.10
C GLU A 27 8.98 -1.43 2.74
N ILE A 28 7.79 -0.85 2.72
CA ILE A 28 7.05 -0.58 1.48
C ILE A 28 7.83 0.40 0.59
N SER A 29 8.38 1.47 1.18
CA SER A 29 9.17 2.45 0.43
C SER A 29 10.37 1.81 -0.25
N SER A 30 11.10 0.95 0.47
CA SER A 30 12.24 0.24 -0.11
C SER A 30 11.82 -0.66 -1.26
N TRP A 31 10.72 -1.37 -1.10
CA TRP A 31 10.20 -2.24 -2.14
C TRP A 31 9.80 -1.45 -3.38
N LEU A 32 9.12 -0.33 -3.22
CA LEU A 32 8.70 0.50 -4.34
C LEU A 32 9.88 1.04 -5.13
N ARG A 33 10.95 1.42 -4.45
CA ARG A 33 12.17 1.87 -5.13
C ARG A 33 12.77 0.76 -5.98
N LYS A 34 12.74 -0.46 -5.49
CA LYS A 34 13.20 -1.62 -6.26
C LYS A 34 12.32 -1.88 -7.49
N CYS A 35 11.06 -1.47 -7.43
CA CYS A 35 10.12 -1.63 -8.54
C CYS A 35 10.24 -0.50 -9.58
N GLY A 36 11.14 0.45 -9.39
CA GLY A 36 11.39 1.50 -10.37
C GLY A 36 10.72 2.84 -10.09
N PHE A 37 10.23 3.06 -8.89
CA PHE A 37 9.71 4.38 -8.49
C PHE A 37 10.87 5.25 -8.03
N ASP A 38 11.50 5.94 -8.98
CA ASP A 38 12.72 6.72 -8.72
C ASP A 38 12.46 7.95 -7.86
N THR A 39 11.34 8.64 -8.10
CA THR A 39 10.93 9.78 -7.29
C THR A 39 9.71 9.38 -6.49
N LEU A 40 9.93 9.10 -5.23
CA LEU A 40 8.88 8.61 -4.35
C LEU A 40 8.57 9.66 -3.29
N PRO A 41 7.29 10.07 -3.14
CA PRO A 41 6.91 10.91 -2.01
C PRO A 41 7.23 10.21 -0.70
N ASP A 42 7.43 10.99 0.35
CA ASP A 42 7.73 10.43 1.66
C ASP A 42 6.51 9.68 2.20
N LEU A 43 6.60 8.36 2.20
CA LEU A 43 5.54 7.49 2.72
C LEU A 43 5.56 7.39 4.24
N THR A 44 6.50 8.08 4.90
CA THR A 44 6.47 8.22 6.36
C THR A 44 5.85 9.55 6.77
N ASP A 45 5.54 10.42 5.81
CA ASP A 45 4.93 11.72 6.08
C ASP A 45 3.47 11.54 6.49
N GLN A 46 3.12 12.15 7.61
CA GLN A 46 1.79 12.02 8.18
C GLN A 46 0.68 12.45 7.20
N VAL A 47 0.89 13.54 6.48
CA VAL A 47 -0.12 14.04 5.54
C VAL A 47 -0.33 13.05 4.40
N ASN A 48 0.76 12.54 3.84
CA ASN A 48 0.67 11.58 2.74
C ASN A 48 -0.02 10.29 3.17
N ILE A 49 0.26 9.80 4.38
CA ILE A 49 -0.37 8.58 4.88
C ILE A 49 -1.86 8.80 5.17
N MET A 50 -2.21 9.89 5.83
CA MET A 50 -3.58 10.12 6.29
C MET A 50 -4.52 10.53 5.17
N PHE A 51 -4.05 11.36 4.24
CA PHE A 51 -4.91 11.98 3.23
C PHE A 51 -4.58 11.60 1.79
N GLY A 52 -3.49 10.84 1.57
CA GLY A 52 -3.07 10.45 0.24
C GLY A 52 -2.17 11.48 -0.42
N LEU A 53 -1.80 11.19 -1.65
CA LEU A 53 -0.90 12.01 -2.44
C LEU A 53 -1.73 12.89 -3.37
N PHE A 54 -1.54 14.20 -3.32
CA PHE A 54 -2.42 15.16 -3.98
C PHE A 54 -1.94 15.62 -5.36
N ASP A 55 -0.91 15.00 -5.92
CA ASP A 55 -0.47 15.35 -7.26
C ASP A 55 -1.39 14.70 -8.31
N ALA A 56 -1.73 15.46 -9.34
CA ALA A 56 -2.64 14.99 -10.39
C ALA A 56 -1.99 14.05 -11.42
N LYS A 57 -0.71 13.75 -11.30
CA LYS A 57 -0.02 12.85 -12.23
C LYS A 57 -0.54 11.43 -12.14
N SER A 58 -0.64 10.75 -13.26
CA SER A 58 -1.25 9.42 -13.33
C SER A 58 -0.59 8.38 -12.42
N HIS A 59 0.74 8.44 -12.25
CA HIS A 59 1.41 7.46 -11.41
C HIS A 59 1.06 7.59 -9.92
N PHE A 60 0.55 8.75 -9.49
CA PHE A 60 0.09 8.91 -8.12
C PHE A 60 -1.23 8.19 -7.84
N MET A 61 -2.00 7.86 -8.87
CA MET A 61 -3.20 7.03 -8.68
C MET A 61 -2.81 5.66 -8.13
N LEU A 62 -1.78 5.05 -8.69
CA LEU A 62 -1.28 3.76 -8.21
C LEU A 62 -0.68 3.89 -6.81
N LEU A 63 0.13 4.93 -6.58
CA LEU A 63 0.74 5.12 -5.26
C LEU A 63 -0.31 5.37 -4.18
N ASN A 64 -1.35 6.14 -4.48
CA ASN A 64 -2.46 6.34 -3.55
C ASN A 64 -3.19 5.03 -3.25
N HIS A 65 -3.38 4.20 -4.26
CA HIS A 65 -4.01 2.90 -4.09
C HIS A 65 -3.12 2.00 -3.22
N ILE A 66 -1.81 2.02 -3.44
CA ILE A 66 -0.84 1.27 -2.62
C ILE A 66 -0.90 1.72 -1.16
N VAL A 67 -0.95 3.03 -0.92
CA VAL A 67 -1.08 3.57 0.45
C VAL A 67 -2.37 3.07 1.11
N LEU A 68 -3.48 3.07 0.38
CA LEU A 68 -4.75 2.58 0.90
C LEU A 68 -4.67 1.09 1.24
N ILE A 69 -4.09 0.28 0.37
CA ILE A 69 -3.93 -1.15 0.60
C ILE A 69 -3.01 -1.39 1.81
N ALA A 70 -1.96 -0.58 1.96
CA ALA A 70 -1.08 -0.67 3.12
C ALA A 70 -1.83 -0.36 4.41
N LYS A 71 -2.70 0.65 4.41
CA LYS A 71 -3.53 0.95 5.58
C LYS A 71 -4.46 -0.22 5.92
N GLN A 72 -5.05 -0.84 4.92
CA GLN A 72 -5.89 -2.02 5.12
C GLN A 72 -5.09 -3.17 5.71
N THR A 73 -3.84 -3.35 5.26
CA THR A 73 -2.94 -4.35 5.81
C THR A 73 -2.66 -4.10 7.29
N ILE A 74 -2.35 -2.85 7.64
CA ILE A 74 -2.12 -2.46 9.03
C ILE A 74 -3.35 -2.77 9.89
N PHE A 75 -4.52 -2.38 9.42
CA PHE A 75 -5.77 -2.60 10.15
C PHE A 75 -6.04 -4.09 10.36
N PHE A 76 -5.86 -4.89 9.31
CA PHE A 76 -6.04 -6.34 9.38
C PHE A 76 -5.07 -6.94 10.41
N CYS A 77 -3.79 -6.57 10.33
CA CYS A 77 -2.78 -7.10 11.22
C CYS A 77 -3.05 -6.72 12.67
N ARG A 78 -3.54 -5.50 12.90
CA ARG A 78 -3.93 -5.11 14.25
C ARG A 78 -5.02 -6.00 14.80
N ARG A 79 -6.05 -6.29 13.99
CA ARG A 79 -7.16 -7.14 14.42
C ARG A 79 -6.70 -8.55 14.75
N LYS A 80 -5.65 -9.02 14.10
CA LYS A 80 -5.06 -10.35 14.34
C LYS A 80 -3.94 -10.33 15.34
N SER A 81 -3.59 -9.16 15.89
CA SER A 81 -2.48 -8.98 16.82
C SER A 81 -1.14 -9.45 16.26
N ILE A 82 -0.91 -9.18 14.98
CA ILE A 82 0.36 -9.49 14.32
C ILE A 82 0.97 -8.21 13.74
N ALA A 83 2.29 -8.22 13.55
CA ALA A 83 2.98 -7.09 12.95
C ALA A 83 2.70 -7.03 11.45
N PRO A 84 2.41 -5.85 10.89
CA PRO A 84 2.31 -5.73 9.45
C PRO A 84 3.66 -5.97 8.80
N ASN A 85 3.68 -6.63 7.65
CA ASN A 85 4.91 -6.91 6.93
C ASN A 85 4.66 -6.93 5.44
N LEU A 86 5.76 -6.88 4.68
CA LEU A 86 5.68 -6.81 3.22
C LEU A 86 5.00 -8.03 2.60
N ILE A 87 5.21 -9.20 3.17
CA ILE A 87 4.63 -10.44 2.62
C ILE A 87 3.11 -10.38 2.64
N ILE A 88 2.53 -9.97 3.76
CA ILE A 88 1.08 -9.83 3.90
C ILE A 88 0.56 -8.74 2.95
N PHE A 89 1.28 -7.63 2.87
CA PHE A 89 0.93 -6.54 1.96
C PHE A 89 0.91 -7.01 0.51
N LEU A 90 1.94 -7.72 0.08
CA LEU A 90 2.03 -8.20 -1.31
C LEU A 90 0.92 -9.20 -1.64
N ALA A 91 0.53 -10.03 -0.70
CA ALA A 91 -0.59 -10.95 -0.89
C ALA A 91 -1.89 -10.19 -1.15
N TYR A 92 -2.15 -9.15 -0.37
CA TYR A 92 -3.31 -8.29 -0.59
C TYR A 92 -3.24 -7.54 -1.91
N LEU A 93 -2.08 -6.98 -2.20
CA LEU A 93 -1.86 -6.22 -3.42
C LEU A 93 -2.13 -7.08 -4.66
N LYS A 94 -1.61 -8.29 -4.66
CA LYS A 94 -1.82 -9.21 -5.76
C LYS A 94 -3.30 -9.56 -5.93
N LYS A 95 -4.00 -9.78 -4.84
CA LYS A 95 -5.43 -10.11 -4.88
C LYS A 95 -6.25 -8.95 -5.44
N ILE A 96 -5.96 -7.73 -5.00
CA ILE A 96 -6.64 -6.53 -5.51
C ILE A 96 -6.34 -6.35 -7.00
N PHE A 97 -5.09 -6.55 -7.40
CA PHE A 97 -4.71 -6.48 -8.81
C PHE A 97 -5.51 -7.47 -9.67
N GLU A 98 -5.63 -8.71 -9.21
CA GLU A 98 -6.37 -9.74 -9.94
C GLU A 98 -7.86 -9.40 -10.06
N ILE A 99 -8.46 -8.88 -8.99
CA ILE A 99 -9.87 -8.47 -9.01
C ILE A 99 -10.07 -7.32 -9.98
N GLU A 100 -9.20 -6.30 -9.93
CA GLU A 100 -9.29 -5.17 -10.86
C GLU A 100 -9.10 -5.60 -12.31
N GLU A 101 -8.19 -6.54 -12.54
CA GLU A 101 -7.96 -7.07 -13.89
C GLU A 101 -9.21 -7.75 -14.43
N TYR A 102 -9.85 -8.56 -13.62
CA TYR A 102 -11.09 -9.21 -14.01
C TYR A 102 -12.17 -8.17 -14.36
N LEU A 103 -12.37 -7.19 -13.50
CA LEU A 103 -13.36 -6.14 -13.73
C LEU A 103 -13.03 -5.29 -14.96
N ALA A 104 -11.75 -5.02 -15.20
CA ALA A 104 -11.33 -4.27 -16.36
C ALA A 104 -11.63 -5.02 -17.65
N LYS A 105 -11.42 -6.32 -17.67
CA LYS A 105 -11.76 -7.17 -18.82
C LYS A 105 -13.26 -7.15 -19.10
N GLU A 106 -14.09 -7.23 -18.05
CA GLU A 106 -15.54 -7.19 -18.18
C GLU A 106 -16.03 -5.87 -18.75
N LYS A 107 -15.31 -4.76 -18.47
CA LYS A 107 -15.70 -3.42 -18.92
C LYS A 107 -14.93 -2.96 -20.16
N ASN A 108 -14.14 -3.83 -20.78
CA ASN A 108 -13.30 -3.49 -21.94
C ASN A 108 -12.32 -2.35 -21.64
N LYS A 109 -11.77 -2.34 -20.41
CA LYS A 109 -10.82 -1.32 -19.95
C LYS A 109 -9.48 -1.91 -19.55
N LEU A 110 -9.14 -3.07 -20.12
CA LEU A 110 -7.89 -3.76 -19.76
C LEU A 110 -6.66 -2.88 -20.02
N ASN A 111 -6.68 -2.08 -21.09
CA ASN A 111 -5.54 -1.21 -21.40
C ASN A 111 -5.28 -0.18 -20.30
N LEU A 112 -6.35 0.40 -19.74
CA LEU A 112 -6.22 1.36 -18.65
C LEU A 112 -5.69 0.69 -17.38
N HIS A 113 -6.13 -0.54 -17.13
CA HIS A 113 -5.65 -1.33 -15.99
C HIS A 113 -4.16 -1.61 -16.12
N LEU A 114 -3.72 -2.09 -17.27
CA LEU A 114 -2.31 -2.41 -17.50
C LEU A 114 -1.44 -1.15 -17.43
N GLU A 115 -1.93 -0.04 -17.94
CA GLU A 115 -1.22 1.23 -17.85
C GLU A 115 -1.03 1.67 -16.40
N LYS A 116 -2.09 1.57 -15.59
CA LYS A 116 -2.03 1.93 -14.17
C LYS A 116 -0.98 1.10 -13.41
N TRP A 117 -0.93 -0.21 -13.67
CA TRP A 117 -0.09 -1.14 -12.93
C TRP A 117 1.25 -1.45 -13.61
N GLU A 118 1.59 -0.73 -14.66
CA GLU A 118 2.74 -1.03 -15.51
C GLU A 118 4.03 -1.33 -14.74
N LYS A 119 4.36 -0.51 -13.76
CA LYS A 119 5.62 -0.67 -13.03
C LYS A 119 5.64 -1.90 -12.13
N LEU A 120 4.49 -2.46 -11.84
CA LEU A 120 4.37 -3.60 -10.92
C LEU A 120 3.98 -4.90 -11.62
N LEU A 121 3.82 -4.89 -12.94
CA LEU A 121 3.34 -6.07 -13.67
C LEU A 121 4.22 -7.29 -13.47
N GLU A 122 5.55 -7.12 -13.51
CA GLU A 122 6.47 -8.23 -13.32
C GLU A 122 6.36 -8.84 -11.93
N THR A 123 6.12 -8.01 -10.94
CA THR A 123 6.00 -8.47 -9.55
C THR A 123 4.68 -9.18 -9.31
N LEU A 124 3.61 -8.75 -9.97
CA LEU A 124 2.24 -9.20 -9.68
C LEU A 124 1.71 -10.27 -10.62
N SER A 125 2.34 -10.44 -11.76
CA SER A 125 1.88 -11.44 -12.72
C SER A 125 2.58 -12.78 -12.60
#